data_e34ac693b0d19ef04e8cc74a4a30da1c
#
_entry.id   e34ac693b0d19ef04e8cc74a4a30da1c
#
_cell.length_a   1.000
_cell.length_b   1.000
_cell.length_c   1.000
_cell.angle_alpha   90.00
_cell.angle_beta   90.00
_cell.angle_gamma   90.00
#
_symmetry.space_group_name_H-M   'P 1'
#
loop_
_entity.id
_entity.type
_entity.pdbx_description
1 polymer ?
#
loop_
_entity_poly.entity_id
_entity_poly.type
_entity_poly.pdbx_seq_one_letter_code
_entity_poly.pdbx_strand_id
1 'polypeptide(L)'
;FISKSGQAVWTGYNDFATKHPELAKEWICSENGLTPQNVTAGANEKVLWEKIYCDEKTGRKYHFRWKSTVYNRIKNGCPFLSGKEVYVGYNDLATVNPEIAAEWNYKRNGELTPQMVTSKSEKKVWWIYPYDDPNTGKHFDFEWQATIKNRTLNHSKCPYFNGTKVWTGYNDLATTHPELLKE
;
A
#
# COMPACT_ATOMS: atom_id res chain seq x y z
N PHE A 1 -38.16 12.39 3.21
CA PHE A 1 -37.51 11.35 2.38
C PHE A 1 -37.09 10.21 3.31
N ILE A 2 -37.43 8.98 3.00
CA ILE A 2 -36.96 7.80 3.76
C ILE A 2 -35.71 7.31 3.02
N SER A 3 -34.55 7.32 3.67
CA SER A 3 -33.34 6.73 3.11
C SER A 3 -33.53 5.22 2.93
N LYS A 4 -32.82 4.58 1.97
CA LYS A 4 -32.80 3.11 1.82
C LYS A 4 -32.38 2.35 3.09
N SER A 5 -31.80 3.04 4.08
CA SER A 5 -31.48 2.51 5.41
C SER A 5 -32.67 2.54 6.39
N GLY A 6 -33.86 2.94 5.95
CA GLY A 6 -35.07 3.00 6.80
C GLY A 6 -35.13 4.20 7.76
N GLN A 7 -34.14 5.08 7.81
CA GLN A 7 -34.17 6.30 8.62
C GLN A 7 -34.70 7.48 7.82
N ALA A 8 -35.63 8.25 8.39
CA ALA A 8 -36.10 9.50 7.81
C ALA A 8 -34.95 10.52 7.80
N VAL A 9 -34.72 11.14 6.64
CA VAL A 9 -33.75 12.23 6.49
C VAL A 9 -34.46 13.56 6.68
N TRP A 10 -33.97 14.37 7.61
CA TRP A 10 -34.46 15.71 7.89
C TRP A 10 -33.34 16.70 7.57
N THR A 11 -33.47 17.37 6.43
CA THR A 11 -32.53 18.38 5.96
C THR A 11 -32.34 19.47 7.00
N GLY A 12 -31.09 19.84 7.29
CA GLY A 12 -30.73 20.79 8.34
C GLY A 12 -30.65 20.18 9.75
N TYR A 13 -30.96 18.88 9.95
CA TYR A 13 -30.92 18.23 11.22
C TYR A 13 -30.05 16.96 11.28
N ASN A 14 -30.39 15.93 10.50
CA ASN A 14 -29.67 14.65 10.51
C ASN A 14 -29.10 14.25 9.16
N ASP A 15 -29.19 15.12 8.17
CA ASP A 15 -28.58 14.90 6.86
C ASP A 15 -27.04 14.95 6.94
N PHE A 16 -26.41 14.32 5.95
CA PHE A 16 -24.95 14.21 5.90
C PHE A 16 -24.27 15.58 5.76
N ALA A 17 -24.83 16.49 4.96
CA ALA A 17 -24.26 17.83 4.79
C ALA A 17 -24.21 18.62 6.09
N THR A 18 -25.27 18.51 6.92
CA THR A 18 -25.34 19.17 8.23
C THR A 18 -24.41 18.53 9.26
N LYS A 19 -24.33 17.19 9.28
CA LYS A 19 -23.50 16.48 10.27
C LYS A 19 -22.01 16.44 9.91
N HIS A 20 -21.67 16.48 8.62
CA HIS A 20 -20.30 16.37 8.12
C HIS A 20 -20.04 17.38 6.99
N PRO A 21 -20.09 18.69 7.26
CA PRO A 21 -20.00 19.73 6.22
C PRO A 21 -18.69 19.70 5.45
N GLU A 22 -17.58 19.35 6.10
CA GLU A 22 -16.28 19.25 5.43
C GLU A 22 -16.21 18.06 4.48
N LEU A 23 -16.81 16.93 4.86
CA LEU A 23 -16.85 15.76 3.98
C LEU A 23 -17.86 15.96 2.84
N ALA A 24 -18.91 16.72 3.05
CA ALA A 24 -19.88 17.04 2.01
C ALA A 24 -19.24 17.83 0.84
N LYS A 25 -18.20 18.60 1.09
CA LYS A 25 -17.42 19.30 0.06
C LYS A 25 -16.64 18.35 -0.87
N GLU A 26 -16.36 17.14 -0.39
CA GLU A 26 -15.66 16.10 -1.18
C GLU A 26 -16.63 15.25 -2.04
N TRP A 27 -17.93 15.46 -1.92
CA TRP A 27 -18.96 14.75 -2.67
C TRP A 27 -19.07 15.27 -4.09
N ILE A 28 -18.86 14.41 -5.10
CA ILE A 28 -19.06 14.77 -6.52
C ILE A 28 -20.46 14.37 -6.96
N CYS A 29 -20.78 13.07 -6.90
CA CYS A 29 -22.08 12.55 -7.29
C CYS A 29 -22.33 11.17 -6.66
N SER A 30 -23.61 10.77 -6.60
CA SER A 30 -24.01 9.41 -6.25
C SER A 30 -24.55 8.67 -7.46
N GLU A 31 -24.58 7.33 -7.40
CA GLU A 31 -25.09 6.48 -8.48
C GLU A 31 -26.60 6.67 -8.69
N ASN A 32 -27.34 7.09 -7.65
CA ASN A 32 -28.80 7.27 -7.68
C ASN A 32 -29.24 8.75 -7.66
N GLY A 33 -28.32 9.69 -7.96
CA GLY A 33 -28.63 11.12 -7.99
C GLY A 33 -28.91 11.75 -6.60
N LEU A 34 -28.57 11.06 -5.51
CA LEU A 34 -28.70 11.60 -4.16
C LEU A 34 -27.64 12.66 -3.89
N THR A 35 -27.96 13.56 -2.97
CA THR A 35 -27.10 14.67 -2.54
C THR A 35 -26.78 14.54 -1.05
N PRO A 36 -25.78 15.26 -0.54
CA PRO A 36 -25.46 15.25 0.89
C PRO A 36 -26.61 15.65 1.81
N GLN A 37 -27.58 16.41 1.29
CA GLN A 37 -28.75 16.90 2.05
C GLN A 37 -29.87 15.86 2.17
N ASN A 38 -29.86 14.81 1.33
CA ASN A 38 -30.93 13.81 1.33
C ASN A 38 -30.49 12.39 1.72
N VAL A 39 -29.33 12.28 2.37
CA VAL A 39 -28.81 11.06 2.96
C VAL A 39 -28.37 11.29 4.41
N THR A 40 -28.38 10.23 5.24
CA THR A 40 -27.81 10.26 6.59
C THR A 40 -26.35 9.79 6.60
N ALA A 41 -25.64 10.05 7.71
CA ALA A 41 -24.27 9.58 7.93
C ALA A 41 -24.10 8.04 7.85
N GLY A 42 -25.16 7.27 8.18
CA GLY A 42 -25.18 5.81 8.09
C GLY A 42 -25.55 5.24 6.73
N ALA A 43 -25.71 6.08 5.71
CA ALA A 43 -26.17 5.63 4.41
C ALA A 43 -25.14 4.72 3.69
N ASN A 44 -25.64 3.63 3.10
CA ASN A 44 -24.86 2.71 2.24
C ASN A 44 -24.90 3.14 0.76
N GLU A 45 -25.26 4.38 0.50
CA GLU A 45 -25.23 4.95 -0.85
C GLU A 45 -23.80 5.06 -1.34
N LYS A 46 -23.55 4.57 -2.57
CA LYS A 46 -22.24 4.70 -3.23
C LYS A 46 -22.10 6.08 -3.84
N VAL A 47 -21.03 6.74 -3.50
CA VAL A 47 -20.71 8.12 -3.88
C VAL A 47 -19.33 8.16 -4.51
N LEU A 48 -19.19 8.97 -5.53
CA LEU A 48 -17.89 9.39 -6.04
C LEU A 48 -17.40 10.58 -5.19
N TRP A 49 -16.27 10.36 -4.52
CA TRP A 49 -15.61 11.36 -3.69
C TRP A 49 -14.40 11.94 -4.41
N GLU A 50 -14.10 13.19 -4.12
CA GLU A 50 -12.86 13.84 -4.54
C GLU A 50 -12.22 14.55 -3.34
N LYS A 51 -10.91 14.37 -3.21
CA LYS A 51 -10.12 15.09 -2.23
C LYS A 51 -8.88 15.67 -2.88
N ILE A 52 -8.71 16.98 -2.75
CA ILE A 52 -7.43 17.64 -3.07
C ILE A 52 -6.58 17.58 -1.80
N TYR A 53 -5.41 16.97 -1.92
CA TYR A 53 -4.45 16.85 -0.84
C TYR A 53 -3.13 17.53 -1.24
N CYS A 54 -2.66 18.43 -0.37
CA CYS A 54 -1.34 19.03 -0.51
C CYS A 54 -0.40 18.32 0.47
N ASP A 55 0.64 17.67 -0.05
CA ASP A 55 1.66 17.06 0.78
C ASP A 55 2.57 18.16 1.34
N GLU A 56 2.55 18.33 2.64
CA GLU A 56 3.31 19.38 3.34
C GLU A 56 4.83 19.23 3.19
N LYS A 57 5.32 18.01 2.99
CA LYS A 57 6.76 17.74 2.85
C LYS A 57 7.29 18.10 1.47
N THR A 58 6.51 17.82 0.44
CA THR A 58 6.94 17.98 -0.96
C THR A 58 6.29 19.18 -1.66
N GLY A 59 5.25 19.77 -1.08
CA GLY A 59 4.42 20.80 -1.70
C GLY A 59 3.57 20.32 -2.88
N ARG A 60 3.62 19.02 -3.20
CA ARG A 60 2.85 18.46 -4.32
C ARG A 60 1.37 18.36 -3.99
N LYS A 61 0.53 18.64 -4.99
CA LYS A 61 -0.92 18.50 -4.90
C LYS A 61 -1.36 17.24 -5.61
N TYR A 62 -2.21 16.46 -4.94
CA TYR A 62 -2.79 15.22 -5.46
C TYR A 62 -4.30 15.36 -5.52
N HIS A 63 -4.93 14.86 -6.59
CA HIS A 63 -6.39 14.83 -6.79
C HIS A 63 -6.86 13.40 -6.66
N PHE A 64 -7.27 13.01 -5.46
CA PHE A 64 -7.78 11.67 -5.20
C PHE A 64 -9.25 11.59 -5.58
N ARG A 65 -9.62 10.59 -6.38
CA ARG A 65 -11.01 10.25 -6.71
C ARG A 65 -11.24 8.77 -6.44
N TRP A 66 -12.31 8.45 -5.72
CA TRP A 66 -12.65 7.07 -5.41
C TRP A 66 -14.15 6.92 -5.16
N LYS A 67 -14.65 5.68 -5.29
CA LYS A 67 -16.02 5.33 -4.94
C LYS A 67 -16.06 4.68 -3.56
N SER A 68 -16.94 5.15 -2.70
CA SER A 68 -17.17 4.59 -1.37
C SER A 68 -18.57 4.91 -0.90
N THR A 69 -19.12 4.10 0.03
CA THR A 69 -20.37 4.46 0.69
C THR A 69 -20.15 5.63 1.66
N VAL A 70 -21.23 6.37 1.97
CA VAL A 70 -21.19 7.48 2.94
C VAL A 70 -20.66 6.97 4.29
N TYR A 71 -21.18 5.84 4.76
CA TYR A 71 -20.72 5.21 6.00
C TYR A 71 -19.23 4.90 5.98
N ASN A 72 -18.74 4.27 4.92
CA ASN A 72 -17.32 3.92 4.80
C ASN A 72 -16.42 5.15 4.67
N ARG A 73 -16.88 6.23 4.02
CA ARG A 73 -16.13 7.49 3.93
C ARG A 73 -15.87 8.07 5.33
N ILE A 74 -16.89 8.06 6.18
CA ILE A 74 -16.77 8.54 7.57
C ILE A 74 -15.83 7.64 8.37
N LYS A 75 -16.05 6.32 8.31
CA LYS A 75 -15.32 5.35 9.12
C LYS A 75 -13.85 5.17 8.72
N ASN A 76 -13.57 5.15 7.42
CA ASN A 76 -12.26 4.71 6.90
C ASN A 76 -11.44 5.85 6.27
N GLY A 77 -12.04 7.01 6.02
CA GLY A 77 -11.37 8.13 5.38
C GLY A 77 -11.08 7.93 3.89
N CYS A 78 -10.07 8.63 3.39
CA CYS A 78 -9.58 8.48 2.03
C CYS A 78 -8.68 7.23 1.95
N PRO A 79 -8.93 6.28 1.01
CA PRO A 79 -8.20 5.02 0.92
C PRO A 79 -6.72 5.22 0.53
N PHE A 80 -6.41 6.25 -0.22
CA PHE A 80 -5.04 6.58 -0.61
C PHE A 80 -4.20 7.12 0.56
N LEU A 81 -4.78 8.02 1.38
CA LEU A 81 -4.12 8.53 2.58
C LEU A 81 -3.93 7.46 3.66
N SER A 82 -4.87 6.53 3.78
CA SER A 82 -4.76 5.41 4.72
C SER A 82 -3.82 4.30 4.24
N GLY A 83 -3.44 4.30 2.95
CA GLY A 83 -2.61 3.27 2.32
C GLY A 83 -3.38 1.97 2.02
N LYS A 84 -4.72 2.00 2.02
CA LYS A 84 -5.56 0.86 1.61
C LYS A 84 -5.56 0.64 0.10
N GLU A 85 -5.50 1.73 -0.66
CA GLU A 85 -5.44 1.71 -2.12
C GLU A 85 -4.17 2.43 -2.59
N VAL A 86 -3.67 1.99 -3.74
CA VAL A 86 -2.48 2.56 -4.36
C VAL A 86 -2.85 3.79 -5.17
N TYR A 87 -2.07 4.86 -5.01
CA TYR A 87 -2.05 5.99 -5.92
C TYR A 87 -0.63 6.18 -6.42
N VAL A 88 -0.42 5.90 -7.70
CA VAL A 88 0.91 5.97 -8.35
C VAL A 88 1.48 7.39 -8.24
N GLY A 89 2.75 7.48 -7.83
CA GLY A 89 3.43 8.74 -7.59
C GLY A 89 3.15 9.37 -6.23
N TYR A 90 2.37 8.70 -5.35
CA TYR A 90 2.09 9.17 -3.99
C TYR A 90 2.46 8.14 -2.92
N ASN A 91 1.80 6.97 -2.91
CA ASN A 91 1.95 5.98 -1.85
C ASN A 91 2.36 4.59 -2.35
N ASP A 92 2.67 4.46 -3.63
CA ASP A 92 3.20 3.22 -4.19
C ASP A 92 4.63 2.96 -3.70
N LEU A 93 5.03 1.69 -3.70
CA LEU A 93 6.32 1.26 -3.19
C LEU A 93 7.49 1.90 -3.93
N ALA A 94 7.40 2.05 -5.26
CA ALA A 94 8.47 2.65 -6.05
C ALA A 94 8.71 4.11 -5.69
N THR A 95 7.63 4.85 -5.35
CA THR A 95 7.72 6.27 -4.97
C THR A 95 8.22 6.45 -3.54
N VAL A 96 7.71 5.65 -2.58
CA VAL A 96 8.01 5.90 -1.15
C VAL A 96 9.20 5.12 -0.61
N ASN A 97 9.61 4.03 -1.28
CA ASN A 97 10.76 3.20 -0.91
C ASN A 97 11.55 2.77 -2.16
N PRO A 98 12.14 3.69 -2.93
CA PRO A 98 12.81 3.39 -4.20
C PRO A 98 13.96 2.41 -4.05
N GLU A 99 14.70 2.47 -2.95
CA GLU A 99 15.81 1.56 -2.64
C GLU A 99 15.33 0.11 -2.49
N ILE A 100 14.22 -0.10 -1.78
CA ILE A 100 13.61 -1.43 -1.63
C ILE A 100 12.99 -1.88 -2.95
N ALA A 101 12.37 -0.98 -3.69
CA ALA A 101 11.80 -1.28 -4.99
C ALA A 101 12.87 -1.69 -6.03
N ALA A 102 14.12 -1.23 -5.88
CA ALA A 102 15.24 -1.63 -6.74
C ALA A 102 15.59 -3.14 -6.59
N GLU A 103 15.27 -3.75 -5.45
CA GLU A 103 15.44 -5.18 -5.21
C GLU A 103 14.24 -6.03 -5.70
N TRP A 104 13.31 -5.45 -6.43
CA TRP A 104 12.14 -6.18 -6.94
C TRP A 104 12.50 -7.16 -8.03
N ASN A 105 12.17 -8.44 -7.84
CA ASN A 105 12.41 -9.46 -8.87
C ASN A 105 11.30 -9.45 -9.92
N TYR A 106 11.45 -8.61 -10.95
CA TYR A 106 10.46 -8.49 -12.04
C TYR A 106 10.20 -9.80 -12.76
N LYS A 107 11.23 -10.66 -12.92
CA LYS A 107 11.11 -11.95 -13.61
C LYS A 107 10.15 -12.89 -12.85
N ARG A 108 10.24 -12.93 -11.52
CA ARG A 108 9.45 -13.87 -10.69
C ARG A 108 8.12 -13.31 -10.23
N ASN A 109 7.97 -11.99 -10.19
CA ASN A 109 6.70 -11.33 -9.82
C ASN A 109 5.77 -11.11 -11.02
N GLY A 110 6.23 -11.39 -12.25
CA GLY A 110 5.43 -11.27 -13.46
C GLY A 110 4.93 -9.84 -13.69
N GLU A 111 3.63 -9.68 -13.86
CA GLU A 111 3.00 -8.38 -14.13
C GLU A 111 2.92 -7.47 -12.89
N LEU A 112 3.10 -8.03 -11.69
CA LEU A 112 3.06 -7.23 -10.47
C LEU A 112 4.32 -6.36 -10.36
N THR A 113 4.13 -5.05 -10.21
CA THR A 113 5.22 -4.07 -10.12
C THR A 113 5.18 -3.29 -8.80
N PRO A 114 6.28 -2.64 -8.39
CA PRO A 114 6.31 -1.79 -7.20
C PRO A 114 5.31 -0.62 -7.23
N GLN A 115 4.92 -0.15 -8.41
CA GLN A 115 3.90 0.89 -8.58
C GLN A 115 2.48 0.40 -8.28
N MET A 116 2.25 -0.91 -8.27
CA MET A 116 0.93 -1.52 -8.03
C MET A 116 0.66 -1.88 -6.56
N VAL A 117 1.59 -1.58 -5.67
CA VAL A 117 1.54 -1.97 -4.26
C VAL A 117 1.93 -0.83 -3.34
N THR A 118 1.35 -0.80 -2.14
CA THR A 118 1.78 0.15 -1.10
C THR A 118 2.86 -0.46 -0.21
N SER A 119 3.64 0.36 0.47
CA SER A 119 4.66 -0.07 1.44
C SER A 119 4.09 -0.88 2.63
N LYS A 120 2.79 -0.75 2.92
CA LYS A 120 2.10 -1.49 4.00
C LYS A 120 1.50 -2.82 3.55
N SER A 121 1.69 -3.20 2.28
CA SER A 121 1.09 -4.41 1.72
C SER A 121 1.60 -5.69 2.38
N GLU A 122 0.68 -6.58 2.75
CA GLU A 122 0.98 -7.93 3.26
C GLU A 122 1.28 -8.93 2.12
N LYS A 123 1.25 -8.49 0.85
CA LYS A 123 1.58 -9.37 -0.27
C LYS A 123 3.00 -9.89 -0.13
N LYS A 124 3.16 -11.20 -0.27
CA LYS A 124 4.45 -11.87 -0.34
C LYS A 124 4.91 -11.87 -1.79
N VAL A 125 6.09 -11.31 -2.03
CA VAL A 125 6.68 -11.13 -3.36
C VAL A 125 8.11 -11.64 -3.39
N TRP A 126 8.65 -11.81 -4.59
CA TRP A 126 10.04 -12.15 -4.80
C TRP A 126 10.92 -10.92 -4.83
N TRP A 127 12.04 -11.01 -4.13
CA TRP A 127 13.12 -10.03 -4.10
C TRP A 127 14.36 -10.63 -4.72
N ILE A 128 15.23 -9.78 -5.28
CA ILE A 128 16.53 -10.15 -5.81
C ILE A 128 17.57 -9.12 -5.34
N TYR A 129 18.71 -9.61 -4.93
CA TYR A 129 19.84 -8.77 -4.58
C TYR A 129 21.10 -9.31 -5.25
N PRO A 130 21.61 -8.64 -6.30
CA PRO A 130 22.89 -8.98 -6.91
C PRO A 130 24.02 -8.60 -5.95
N TYR A 131 24.94 -9.53 -5.75
CA TYR A 131 26.06 -9.36 -4.84
C TYR A 131 27.34 -9.91 -5.44
N ASP A 132 28.37 -9.06 -5.53
CA ASP A 132 29.73 -9.45 -5.87
C ASP A 132 30.53 -9.62 -4.58
N ASP A 133 30.93 -10.86 -4.28
CA ASP A 133 31.71 -11.17 -3.08
C ASP A 133 33.14 -10.63 -3.24
N PRO A 134 33.55 -9.65 -2.43
CA PRO A 134 34.88 -9.03 -2.55
C PRO A 134 36.02 -10.00 -2.20
N ASN A 135 35.74 -11.06 -1.43
CA ASN A 135 36.76 -12.01 -1.00
C ASN A 135 37.04 -13.10 -2.05
N THR A 136 36.01 -13.52 -2.76
CA THR A 136 36.12 -14.63 -3.72
C THR A 136 35.98 -14.18 -5.17
N GLY A 137 35.52 -12.96 -5.44
CA GLY A 137 35.21 -12.43 -6.76
C GLY A 137 33.99 -13.11 -7.41
N LYS A 138 33.25 -13.95 -6.69
CA LYS A 138 32.07 -14.62 -7.21
C LYS A 138 30.86 -13.68 -7.19
N HIS A 139 30.07 -13.77 -8.25
CA HIS A 139 28.75 -13.11 -8.34
C HIS A 139 27.65 -14.02 -7.85
N PHE A 140 26.71 -13.47 -7.07
CA PHE A 140 25.51 -14.16 -6.56
C PHE A 140 24.28 -13.30 -6.82
N ASP A 141 23.23 -13.90 -7.35
CA ASP A 141 21.89 -13.33 -7.43
C ASP A 141 21.04 -13.94 -6.32
N PHE A 142 21.05 -13.33 -5.14
CA PHE A 142 20.24 -13.82 -4.01
C PHE A 142 18.77 -13.56 -4.25
N GLU A 143 17.98 -14.63 -4.32
CA GLU A 143 16.53 -14.55 -4.51
C GLU A 143 15.78 -15.10 -3.30
N TRP A 144 14.79 -14.36 -2.80
CA TRP A 144 13.95 -14.81 -1.69
C TRP A 144 12.55 -14.21 -1.74
N GLN A 145 11.66 -14.77 -0.93
CA GLN A 145 10.33 -14.23 -0.73
C GLN A 145 10.21 -13.57 0.65
N ALA A 146 9.61 -12.37 0.68
CA ALA A 146 9.18 -11.69 1.89
C ALA A 146 7.95 -10.84 1.59
N THR A 147 7.16 -10.50 2.62
CA THR A 147 6.09 -9.53 2.44
C THR A 147 6.67 -8.13 2.27
N ILE A 148 5.97 -7.29 1.51
CA ILE A 148 6.40 -5.91 1.28
C ILE A 148 6.53 -5.18 2.63
N LYS A 149 5.53 -5.33 3.50
CA LYS A 149 5.53 -4.75 4.85
C LYS A 149 6.77 -5.14 5.67
N ASN A 150 7.22 -6.40 5.61
CA ASN A 150 8.41 -6.83 6.33
C ASN A 150 9.67 -6.13 5.82
N ARG A 151 9.75 -5.91 4.51
CA ARG A 151 10.88 -5.18 3.90
C ARG A 151 10.88 -3.69 4.29
N THR A 152 9.72 -3.05 4.27
CA THR A 152 9.58 -1.60 4.45
C THR A 152 9.49 -1.16 5.91
N LEU A 153 8.60 -1.78 6.71
CA LEU A 153 8.34 -1.37 8.10
C LEU A 153 9.21 -2.08 9.12
N ASN A 154 9.49 -3.38 8.90
CA ASN A 154 10.32 -4.18 9.79
C ASN A 154 11.80 -4.21 9.36
N HIS A 155 12.14 -3.51 8.27
CA HIS A 155 13.48 -3.38 7.72
C HIS A 155 14.21 -4.72 7.54
N SER A 156 13.47 -5.80 7.21
CA SER A 156 14.08 -7.10 6.96
C SER A 156 14.97 -7.04 5.73
N LYS A 157 16.18 -7.56 5.85
CA LYS A 157 17.19 -7.58 4.78
C LYS A 157 17.21 -8.94 4.09
N CYS A 158 18.11 -9.09 3.11
CA CYS A 158 18.39 -10.36 2.48
C CYS A 158 18.75 -11.42 3.53
N PRO A 159 18.03 -12.57 3.58
CA PRO A 159 18.19 -13.57 4.64
C PRO A 159 19.51 -14.34 4.56
N TYR A 160 20.21 -14.27 3.44
CA TYR A 160 21.49 -14.95 3.24
C TYR A 160 22.66 -14.20 3.89
N PHE A 161 22.59 -12.86 3.97
CA PHE A 161 23.62 -12.06 4.66
C PHE A 161 23.56 -12.18 6.18
N ASN A 162 22.40 -12.39 6.76
CA ASN A 162 22.25 -12.53 8.22
C ASN A 162 22.25 -14.00 8.69
N GLY A 163 22.55 -14.95 7.79
CA GLY A 163 22.63 -16.37 8.10
C GLY A 163 21.29 -17.05 8.42
N THR A 164 20.14 -16.36 8.25
CA THR A 164 18.80 -16.96 8.49
C THR A 164 18.46 -18.00 7.45
N LYS A 165 19.08 -17.91 6.26
CA LYS A 165 18.98 -18.91 5.18
C LYS A 165 20.33 -19.27 4.63
N VAL A 166 20.45 -20.50 4.17
CA VAL A 166 21.65 -20.99 3.50
C VAL A 166 21.55 -20.79 2.00
N TRP A 167 22.65 -20.28 1.42
CA TRP A 167 22.90 -20.26 -0.02
C TRP A 167 24.16 -21.04 -0.32
N THR A 168 24.02 -22.13 -1.07
CA THR A 168 25.12 -23.01 -1.43
C THR A 168 26.21 -22.27 -2.21
N GLY A 169 27.45 -22.41 -1.77
CA GLY A 169 28.59 -21.72 -2.35
C GLY A 169 28.84 -20.32 -1.81
N TYR A 170 28.04 -19.86 -0.84
CA TYR A 170 28.20 -18.57 -0.16
C TYR A 170 28.36 -18.72 1.36
N ASN A 171 27.31 -19.15 2.07
CA ASN A 171 27.28 -19.18 3.54
C ASN A 171 26.96 -20.60 4.08
N ASP A 172 27.03 -21.62 3.25
CA ASP A 172 26.90 -23.02 3.70
C ASP A 172 28.17 -23.47 4.41
N LEU A 173 28.06 -24.49 5.26
CA LEU A 173 29.15 -25.01 6.07
C LEU A 173 30.34 -25.49 5.22
N ALA A 174 30.07 -26.15 4.11
CA ALA A 174 31.12 -26.63 3.22
C ALA A 174 31.95 -25.52 2.61
N THR A 175 31.34 -24.35 2.38
CA THR A 175 32.02 -23.18 1.83
C THR A 175 32.75 -22.39 2.91
N THR A 176 32.12 -22.22 4.09
CA THR A 176 32.67 -21.37 5.18
C THR A 176 33.68 -22.10 6.07
N HIS A 177 33.52 -23.42 6.24
CA HIS A 177 34.34 -24.27 7.12
C HIS A 177 34.67 -25.61 6.47
N PRO A 178 35.41 -25.61 5.34
CA PRO A 178 35.72 -26.83 4.61
C PRO A 178 36.58 -27.82 5.42
N GLU A 179 37.27 -27.34 6.45
CA GLU A 179 38.08 -28.14 7.37
C GLU A 179 37.21 -29.12 8.18
N LEU A 180 35.97 -28.75 8.56
CA LEU A 180 35.07 -29.57 9.36
C LEU A 180 34.47 -30.77 8.61
N LEU A 181 34.60 -30.79 7.27
CA LEU A 181 34.10 -31.89 6.45
C LEU A 181 35.10 -33.04 6.27
N LYS A 182 36.29 -32.92 6.88
CA LYS A 182 37.36 -33.93 6.79
C LYS A 182 37.42 -34.84 8.01
N GLU A 183 36.55 -34.60 8.98
CA GLU A 183 36.35 -35.46 10.17
C GLU A 183 35.20 -36.44 9.93
#